data_54a2c8063a185a159595bd96eb34ddce
#
_entry.id   54a2c8063a185a159595bd96eb34ddce
#
_cell.length_a   1.000
_cell.length_b   1.000
_cell.length_c   1.000
_cell.angle_alpha   90.00
_cell.angle_beta   90.00
_cell.angle_gamma   90.00
#
_symmetry.space_group_name_H-M   'P 1'
#
loop_
_entity.id
_entity.type
_entity.pdbx_description
1 polymer ?
#
loop_
_entity_poly.entity_id
_entity_poly.type
_entity_poly.pdbx_seq_one_letter_code
_entity_poly.pdbx_strand_id
1 'polypeptide(L)'
;MTNEELNQELNEQIVPLTDEELAEIAGGSHSYIEGDNGKSHVRTGPGLDYKSLGVLHRGDDARYLHETAIDERGVLWYKIRWNGHTAWVSSRYTKKVRY
;
A
#
# COMPACT_ATOMS: atom_id res chain seq x y z
N MET A 1 -13.06 -26.26 -10.50
CA MET A 1 -12.03 -25.51 -9.76
C MET A 1 -11.83 -26.12 -8.39
N THR A 2 -10.62 -26.37 -7.97
CA THR A 2 -10.32 -26.87 -6.65
C THR A 2 -10.31 -25.71 -5.64
N ASN A 3 -10.40 -26.05 -4.35
CA ASN A 3 -10.28 -25.05 -3.28
C ASN A 3 -8.92 -24.33 -3.32
N GLU A 4 -7.87 -25.02 -3.73
CA GLU A 4 -6.53 -24.43 -3.84
C GLU A 4 -6.47 -23.37 -4.93
N GLU A 5 -7.08 -23.63 -6.08
CA GLU A 5 -7.15 -22.65 -7.17
C GLU A 5 -7.94 -21.41 -6.76
N LEU A 6 -9.06 -21.63 -6.09
CA LEU A 6 -9.88 -20.52 -5.59
C LEU A 6 -9.11 -19.69 -4.56
N ASN A 7 -8.38 -20.33 -3.68
CA ASN A 7 -7.57 -19.65 -2.67
C ASN A 7 -6.45 -18.84 -3.31
N GLN A 8 -5.84 -19.34 -4.38
CA GLN A 8 -4.81 -18.59 -5.10
C GLN A 8 -5.38 -17.33 -5.74
N GLU A 9 -6.55 -17.42 -6.35
CA GLU A 9 -7.20 -16.25 -6.93
C GLU A 9 -7.52 -15.21 -5.87
N LEU A 10 -7.99 -15.65 -4.71
CA LEU A 10 -8.26 -14.75 -3.59
C LEU A 10 -6.97 -14.14 -3.04
N ASN A 11 -5.88 -14.91 -3.00
CA ASN A 11 -4.59 -14.45 -2.50
C ASN A 11 -3.95 -13.40 -3.40
N GLU A 12 -4.27 -13.38 -4.68
CA GLU A 12 -3.84 -12.31 -5.58
C GLU A 12 -4.50 -10.98 -5.23
N GLN A 13 -5.67 -11.01 -4.62
CA GLN A 13 -6.45 -9.82 -4.25
C GLN A 13 -6.29 -9.44 -2.78
N ILE A 14 -6.19 -10.44 -1.90
CA ILE A 14 -6.12 -10.22 -0.46
C ILE A 14 -4.80 -10.79 0.05
N VAL A 15 -3.94 -9.92 0.57
CA VAL A 15 -2.62 -10.29 1.08
C VAL A 15 -2.69 -10.37 2.61
N PRO A 16 -2.26 -11.51 3.21
CA PRO A 16 -2.24 -11.64 4.67
C PRO A 16 -1.31 -10.59 5.30
N LEU A 17 -1.53 -10.32 6.56
CA LEU A 17 -0.66 -9.43 7.32
C LEU A 17 0.76 -9.99 7.37
N THR A 18 1.74 -9.11 7.20
CA THR A 18 3.15 -9.46 7.36
C THR A 18 3.52 -9.56 8.83
N ASP A 19 4.68 -10.14 9.12
CA ASP A 19 5.20 -10.20 10.49
C ASP A 19 5.39 -8.80 11.07
N GLU A 20 5.81 -7.84 10.26
CA GLU A 20 5.98 -6.45 10.69
C GLU A 20 4.64 -5.81 11.05
N GLU A 21 3.61 -6.04 10.25
CA GLU A 21 2.28 -5.54 10.56
C GLU A 21 1.73 -6.15 11.84
N LEU A 22 1.92 -7.45 12.04
CA LEU A 22 1.49 -8.13 13.26
C LEU A 22 2.23 -7.60 14.48
N ALA A 23 3.52 -7.33 14.35
CA ALA A 23 4.33 -6.76 15.43
C ALA A 23 3.86 -5.35 15.79
N GLU A 24 3.49 -4.53 14.81
CA GLU A 24 2.94 -3.20 15.06
C GLU A 24 1.62 -3.27 15.82
N ILE A 25 0.72 -4.16 15.42
CA ILE A 25 -0.55 -4.35 16.09
C ILE A 25 -0.32 -4.76 17.55
N ALA A 26 0.56 -5.71 17.78
CA ALA A 26 0.88 -6.19 19.12
C ALA A 26 1.56 -5.11 19.97
N GLY A 27 2.39 -4.27 19.36
CA GLY A 27 3.06 -3.19 20.05
C GLY A 27 2.23 -1.92 20.25
N GLY A 28 1.02 -1.86 19.68
CA GLY A 28 0.16 -0.69 19.78
C GLY A 28 0.62 0.51 18.97
N SER A 29 1.53 0.29 18.03
CA SER A 29 2.11 1.33 17.19
C SER A 29 1.76 1.06 15.73
N HIS A 30 1.23 2.07 15.03
CA HIS A 30 0.78 1.92 13.65
C HIS A 30 1.36 3.01 12.76
N SER A 31 1.90 2.61 11.61
CA SER A 31 2.37 3.55 10.59
C SER A 31 1.41 3.55 9.41
N TYR A 32 1.10 4.74 8.92
CA TYR A 32 0.18 4.95 7.81
C TYR A 32 0.79 5.91 6.79
N ILE A 33 0.33 5.78 5.56
CA ILE A 33 0.62 6.75 4.51
C ILE A 33 -0.66 7.53 4.26
N GLU A 34 -0.61 8.83 4.46
CA GLU A 34 -1.76 9.72 4.33
C GLU A 34 -1.66 10.53 3.06
N GLY A 35 -2.76 10.68 2.34
CA GLY A 35 -2.83 11.55 1.18
C GLY A 35 -2.68 13.01 1.60
N ASP A 36 -1.81 13.74 0.90
CA ASP A 36 -1.47 15.12 1.27
C ASP A 36 -2.14 16.16 0.37
N ASN A 37 -2.34 15.86 -0.88
CA ASN A 37 -2.91 16.83 -1.83
C ASN A 37 -4.02 16.30 -2.73
N GLY A 38 -4.50 15.08 -2.50
CA GLY A 38 -5.60 14.49 -3.27
C GLY A 38 -5.21 13.97 -4.64
N LYS A 39 -3.91 13.88 -4.93
CA LYS A 39 -3.40 13.44 -6.25
C LYS A 39 -2.61 12.15 -6.20
N SER A 40 -2.68 11.44 -5.09
CA SER A 40 -1.90 10.22 -4.89
C SER A 40 -2.63 9.03 -5.50
N HIS A 41 -2.31 8.71 -6.75
CA HIS A 41 -2.84 7.50 -7.36
C HIS A 41 -2.26 6.27 -6.68
N VAL A 42 -3.15 5.36 -6.31
CA VAL A 42 -2.80 4.06 -5.78
C VAL A 42 -2.60 3.12 -6.97
N ARG A 43 -1.40 2.57 -7.11
CA ARG A 43 -1.03 1.77 -8.28
C ARG A 43 -0.64 0.35 -7.91
N THR A 44 -0.66 -0.52 -8.90
CA THR A 44 -0.29 -1.92 -8.70
C THR A 44 1.20 -2.12 -8.48
N GLY A 45 2.02 -1.13 -8.80
CA GLY A 45 3.46 -1.20 -8.62
C GLY A 45 4.07 0.19 -8.47
N PRO A 46 5.37 0.25 -8.15
CA PRO A 46 6.05 1.51 -7.85
C PRO A 46 6.48 2.24 -9.13
N GLY A 47 5.55 2.95 -9.74
CA GLY A 47 5.82 3.72 -10.95
C GLY A 47 4.56 4.15 -11.66
N LEU A 48 4.68 5.14 -12.54
CA LEU A 48 3.54 5.67 -13.29
C LEU A 48 3.04 4.73 -14.39
N ASP A 49 3.84 3.76 -14.78
CA ASP A 49 3.46 2.78 -15.81
C ASP A 49 2.54 1.69 -15.28
N TYR A 50 2.42 1.59 -13.96
CA TYR A 50 1.55 0.61 -13.33
C TYR A 50 0.11 1.12 -13.29
N LYS A 51 -0.82 0.20 -13.34
CA LYS A 51 -2.25 0.52 -13.36
C LYS A 51 -2.67 1.24 -12.08
N SER A 52 -3.45 2.31 -12.23
CA SER A 52 -4.06 3.00 -11.10
C SER A 52 -5.28 2.22 -10.62
N LEU A 53 -5.34 1.98 -9.33
CA LEU A 53 -6.46 1.29 -8.66
C LEU A 53 -7.45 2.28 -8.06
N GLY A 54 -7.05 3.52 -7.90
CA GLY A 54 -7.85 4.56 -7.26
C GLY A 54 -6.96 5.71 -6.82
N VAL A 55 -7.48 6.56 -5.97
CA VAL A 55 -6.78 7.73 -5.45
C VAL A 55 -6.88 7.79 -3.94
N LEU A 56 -5.75 8.06 -3.30
CA LEU A 56 -5.70 8.34 -1.88
C LEU A 56 -5.92 9.84 -1.72
N HIS A 57 -7.11 10.22 -1.28
CA HIS A 57 -7.49 11.62 -1.15
C HIS A 57 -6.84 12.26 0.08
N ARG A 58 -6.84 13.59 0.10
CA ARG A 58 -6.32 14.33 1.23
C ARG A 58 -7.05 13.93 2.51
N GLY A 59 -6.28 13.57 3.53
CA GLY A 59 -6.82 13.10 4.80
C GLY A 59 -7.13 11.61 4.88
N ASP A 60 -7.15 10.91 3.73
CA ASP A 60 -7.27 9.45 3.72
C ASP A 60 -5.94 8.83 4.09
N ASP A 61 -5.95 7.76 4.86
CA ASP A 61 -4.74 7.03 5.17
C ASP A 61 -4.85 5.54 4.81
N ALA A 62 -3.70 4.93 4.60
CA ALA A 62 -3.60 3.51 4.32
C ALA A 62 -2.42 2.95 5.09
N ARG A 63 -2.54 1.69 5.51
CA ARG A 63 -1.49 1.06 6.30
C ARG A 63 -0.20 0.95 5.51
N TYR A 64 0.87 1.46 6.10
CA TYR A 64 2.21 1.35 5.51
C TYR A 64 2.78 -0.05 5.78
N LEU A 65 3.26 -0.72 4.75
CA LEU A 65 3.77 -2.08 4.84
C LEU A 65 5.29 -2.15 5.03
N HIS A 66 5.93 -1.02 5.34
CA HIS A 66 7.37 -0.93 5.62
C HIS A 66 8.24 -1.37 4.46
N GLU A 67 7.76 -1.16 3.24
CA GLU A 67 8.52 -1.46 2.04
C GLU A 67 8.48 -0.26 1.11
N THR A 68 9.63 0.06 0.55
CA THR A 68 9.77 1.18 -0.38
C THR A 68 10.42 0.70 -1.67
N ALA A 69 10.23 1.45 -2.73
CA ALA A 69 10.93 1.22 -3.98
C ALA A 69 11.12 2.55 -4.69
N ILE A 70 12.13 2.64 -5.53
CA ILE A 70 12.44 3.85 -6.30
C ILE A 70 12.17 3.53 -7.76
N ASP A 71 11.39 4.36 -8.43
CA ASP A 71 11.10 4.16 -9.85
C ASP A 71 12.26 4.65 -10.73
N GLU A 72 12.13 4.47 -12.04
CA GLU A 72 13.19 4.86 -13.00
C GLU A 72 13.44 6.37 -13.06
N ARG A 73 12.55 7.18 -12.50
CA ARG A 73 12.71 8.63 -12.41
C ARG A 73 13.31 9.08 -11.07
N GLY A 74 13.65 8.12 -10.19
CA GLY A 74 14.18 8.41 -8.87
C GLY A 74 13.14 8.79 -7.82
N VAL A 75 11.87 8.55 -8.08
CA VAL A 75 10.79 8.85 -7.12
C VAL A 75 10.62 7.68 -6.17
N LEU A 76 10.56 7.97 -4.88
CA LEU A 76 10.33 6.98 -3.85
C LEU A 76 8.84 6.65 -3.75
N TRP A 77 8.51 5.37 -3.70
CA TRP A 77 7.16 4.86 -3.55
C TRP A 77 7.05 4.06 -2.27
N TYR A 78 5.90 4.19 -1.59
CA TYR A 78 5.57 3.43 -0.39
C TYR A 78 4.59 2.31 -0.74
N LYS A 79 4.86 1.13 -0.21
CA LYS A 79 3.94 0.01 -0.31
C LYS A 79 2.88 0.13 0.79
N ILE A 80 1.63 0.02 0.41
CA ILE A 80 0.50 0.17 1.33
C ILE A 80 -0.47 -1.00 1.19
N ARG A 81 -1.32 -1.14 2.18
CA ARG A 81 -2.45 -2.05 2.11
C ARG A 81 -3.66 -1.25 1.62
N TRP A 82 -4.26 -1.72 0.56
CA TRP A 82 -5.37 -1.05 -0.10
C TRP A 82 -6.48 -2.06 -0.39
N ASN A 83 -7.66 -1.90 0.25
CA ASN A 83 -8.81 -2.77 0.05
C ASN A 83 -8.48 -4.27 0.14
N GLY A 84 -7.65 -4.65 1.11
CA GLY A 84 -7.29 -6.05 1.36
C GLY A 84 -6.15 -6.60 0.50
N HIS A 85 -5.53 -5.78 -0.34
CA HIS A 85 -4.38 -6.20 -1.15
C HIS A 85 -3.26 -5.16 -1.06
N THR A 86 -2.11 -5.45 -1.64
CA THR A 86 -0.98 -4.53 -1.64
C THR A 86 -1.06 -3.58 -2.84
N ALA A 87 -0.58 -2.37 -2.62
CA ALA A 87 -0.52 -1.36 -3.67
C ALA A 87 0.62 -0.38 -3.36
N TRP A 88 0.81 0.60 -4.22
CA TRP A 88 1.91 1.56 -4.10
C TRP A 88 1.43 2.97 -4.32
N VAL A 89 1.99 3.92 -3.54
CA VAL A 89 1.72 5.36 -3.69
C VAL A 89 3.04 6.12 -3.69
N SER A 90 3.07 7.22 -4.45
CA SER A 90 4.23 8.08 -4.54
C SER A 90 4.42 8.88 -3.25
N SER A 91 5.66 8.99 -2.80
CA SER A 91 6.00 9.83 -1.65
C SER A 91 5.81 11.32 -1.91
N ARG A 92 5.73 11.73 -3.17
CA ARG A 92 5.57 13.14 -3.54
C ARG A 92 4.23 13.74 -3.12
N TYR A 93 3.19 12.91 -3.04
CA TYR A 93 1.82 13.37 -2.80
C TYR A 93 1.25 12.81 -1.50
N THR A 94 2.11 12.25 -0.67
CA THR A 94 1.70 11.61 0.58
C THR A 94 2.68 11.98 1.68
N LYS A 95 2.28 11.67 2.90
CA LYS A 95 3.20 11.78 4.05
C LYS A 95 3.05 10.53 4.91
N LYS A 96 4.13 10.16 5.56
CA LYS A 96 4.12 9.04 6.50
C LYS A 96 3.74 9.57 7.88
N VAL A 97 2.71 8.97 8.45
CA VAL A 97 2.24 9.34 9.79
C VAL A 97 2.26 8.11 10.70
N ARG A 98 2.38 8.33 11.99
CA ARG A 98 2.43 7.27 12.97
C ARG A 98 1.52 7.62 14.13
N TYR A 99 0.69 6.67 14.48
CA TYR A 99 -0.25 6.81 15.59
C TYR A 99 0.14 5.96 16.78
#